data_5e4b218c70be9be8cb5ec1e4a67671f1
#
_entry.id   5e4b218c70be9be8cb5ec1e4a67671f1
#
_cell.length_a   1.000
_cell.length_b   1.000
_cell.length_c   1.000
_cell.angle_alpha   90.00
_cell.angle_beta   90.00
_cell.angle_gamma   90.00
#
_symmetry.space_group_name_H-M   'P 1'
#
loop_
_entity.id
_entity.type
_entity.pdbx_description
1 polymer ?
#
loop_
_entity_poly.entity_id
_entity_poly.type
_entity_poly.pdbx_seq_one_letter_code
_entity_poly.pdbx_strand_id
1 'polypeptide(L)'
;MTIEKKFTRNKQQKINLIVDTAYNLIIEKGYDKLSTNHIAERAKIGIGRVYQNFPRGKVDIMPEIVIRNRSKIINLDLFNGINQSDLPKSINQTMLNFIKFHRENIQFHSAFEQAFVSNKELSQDFKSLVEEMLLKLVNKLKQNNVFQNISESNLKEKLLLLFNVIEAIILRHILIMLLFKTDEEFGIYLIDLVIFHFSS
;
A
#
# COMPACT_ATOMS: atom_id res chain seq x y z
N MET A 1 -33.22 -8.61 -9.10
CA MET A 1 -31.76 -8.67 -8.86
C MET A 1 -31.23 -9.77 -9.76
N THR A 2 -30.53 -9.41 -10.84
CA THR A 2 -30.18 -10.31 -11.94
C THR A 2 -29.19 -11.38 -11.49
N ILE A 3 -29.25 -12.58 -12.08
CA ILE A 3 -28.39 -13.75 -11.78
C ILE A 3 -26.89 -13.37 -11.85
N GLU A 4 -26.48 -12.53 -12.80
CA GLU A 4 -25.12 -11.98 -12.93
C GLU A 4 -24.65 -11.21 -11.69
N LYS A 5 -25.47 -10.34 -11.11
CA LYS A 5 -25.14 -9.61 -9.86
C LYS A 5 -24.94 -10.55 -8.67
N LYS A 6 -25.68 -11.65 -8.61
CA LYS A 6 -25.54 -12.66 -7.54
C LYS A 6 -24.26 -13.48 -7.70
N PHE A 7 -23.87 -13.80 -8.94
CA PHE A 7 -22.66 -14.55 -9.26
C PHE A 7 -21.39 -13.74 -8.95
N THR A 8 -21.37 -12.46 -9.36
CA THR A 8 -20.27 -11.52 -9.09
C THR A 8 -20.09 -11.26 -7.59
N ARG A 9 -21.20 -11.09 -6.85
CA ARG A 9 -21.18 -10.92 -5.39
C ARG A 9 -20.61 -12.14 -4.67
N ASN A 10 -20.96 -13.34 -5.12
CA ASN A 10 -20.48 -14.60 -4.53
C ASN A 10 -18.98 -14.83 -4.82
N LYS A 11 -18.50 -14.41 -6.00
CA LYS A 11 -17.07 -14.43 -6.35
C LYS A 11 -16.27 -13.48 -5.46
N GLN A 12 -16.73 -12.23 -5.31
CA GLN A 12 -16.06 -11.23 -4.48
C GLN A 12 -16.01 -11.63 -3.00
N GLN A 13 -17.06 -12.23 -2.47
CA GLN A 13 -17.08 -12.74 -1.10
C GLN A 13 -16.02 -13.83 -0.88
N LYS A 14 -15.79 -14.71 -1.87
CA LYS A 14 -14.77 -15.76 -1.80
C LYS A 14 -13.36 -15.18 -1.87
N ILE A 15 -13.13 -14.21 -2.76
CA ILE A 15 -11.86 -13.49 -2.83
C ILE A 15 -11.58 -12.81 -1.49
N ASN A 16 -12.58 -12.13 -0.91
CA ASN A 16 -12.44 -11.48 0.39
C ASN A 16 -12.06 -12.48 1.47
N LEU A 17 -12.75 -13.62 1.56
CA LEU A 17 -12.46 -14.65 2.54
C LEU A 17 -11.03 -15.19 2.42
N ILE A 18 -10.55 -15.46 1.19
CA ILE A 18 -9.19 -15.95 0.95
C ILE A 18 -8.16 -14.90 1.40
N VAL A 19 -8.35 -13.65 1.01
CA VAL A 19 -7.41 -12.55 1.31
C VAL A 19 -7.38 -12.24 2.80
N ASP A 20 -8.53 -12.17 3.47
CA ASP A 20 -8.61 -11.94 4.92
C ASP A 20 -7.97 -13.09 5.71
N THR A 21 -8.20 -14.34 5.26
CA THR A 21 -7.56 -15.51 5.87
C THR A 21 -6.05 -15.49 5.69
N ALA A 22 -5.57 -15.15 4.50
CA ALA A 22 -4.14 -15.04 4.21
C ALA A 22 -3.48 -13.93 5.04
N TYR A 23 -4.12 -12.75 5.13
CA TYR A 23 -3.65 -11.65 5.96
C TYR A 23 -3.48 -12.06 7.43
N ASN A 24 -4.49 -12.71 8.02
CA ASN A 24 -4.41 -13.19 9.40
C ASN A 24 -3.30 -14.24 9.60
N LEU A 25 -3.14 -15.17 8.65
CA LEU A 25 -2.08 -16.17 8.70
C LEU A 25 -0.67 -15.57 8.56
N ILE A 26 -0.52 -14.49 7.77
CA ILE A 26 0.74 -13.74 7.65
C ILE A 26 1.10 -13.10 9.00
N ILE A 27 0.14 -12.48 9.66
CA ILE A 27 0.35 -11.87 10.99
C ILE A 27 0.72 -12.94 12.02
N GLU A 28 0.04 -14.10 12.00
CA GLU A 28 0.26 -15.17 12.98
C GLU A 28 1.57 -15.92 12.78
N LYS A 29 1.97 -16.19 11.54
CA LYS A 29 3.03 -17.17 11.20
C LYS A 29 4.16 -16.62 10.33
N GLY A 30 4.00 -15.41 9.78
CA GLY A 30 4.89 -14.85 8.76
C GLY A 30 4.60 -15.37 7.35
N TYR A 31 5.14 -14.64 6.36
CA TYR A 31 4.93 -14.97 4.93
C TYR A 31 5.54 -16.29 4.50
N ASP A 32 6.72 -16.64 5.02
CA ASP A 32 7.44 -17.86 4.61
C ASP A 32 6.67 -19.12 4.95
N LYS A 33 5.97 -19.13 6.10
CA LYS A 33 5.14 -20.26 6.54
C LYS A 33 3.73 -20.27 5.93
N LEU A 34 3.38 -19.21 5.19
CA LEU A 34 2.09 -19.17 4.49
C LEU A 34 2.09 -20.11 3.29
N SER A 35 1.08 -20.97 3.20
CA SER A 35 0.79 -21.80 2.03
C SER A 35 -0.68 -21.72 1.63
N THR A 36 -0.96 -21.99 0.36
CA THR A 36 -2.34 -22.08 -0.15
C THR A 36 -3.16 -23.16 0.54
N ASN A 37 -2.51 -24.25 1.00
CA ASN A 37 -3.16 -25.31 1.81
C ASN A 37 -3.62 -24.75 3.16
N HIS A 38 -2.78 -24.01 3.87
CA HIS A 38 -3.16 -23.38 5.14
C HIS A 38 -4.31 -22.38 4.97
N ILE A 39 -4.32 -21.62 3.85
CA ILE A 39 -5.41 -20.69 3.54
C ILE A 39 -6.71 -21.47 3.29
N ALA A 40 -6.67 -22.53 2.47
CA ALA A 40 -7.83 -23.34 2.14
C ALA A 40 -8.44 -24.01 3.38
N GLU A 41 -7.59 -24.59 4.23
CA GLU A 41 -7.97 -25.22 5.49
C GLU A 41 -8.62 -24.22 6.46
N ARG A 42 -7.96 -23.09 6.72
CA ARG A 42 -8.45 -22.05 7.65
C ARG A 42 -9.75 -21.39 7.14
N ALA A 43 -9.85 -21.15 5.83
CA ALA A 43 -11.04 -20.60 5.19
C ALA A 43 -12.18 -21.64 5.00
N LYS A 44 -11.93 -22.92 5.30
CA LYS A 44 -12.86 -24.04 5.08
C LYS A 44 -13.38 -24.11 3.63
N ILE A 45 -12.48 -23.97 2.68
CA ILE A 45 -12.75 -24.09 1.23
C ILE A 45 -11.82 -25.09 0.58
N GLY A 46 -12.24 -25.65 -0.57
CA GLY A 46 -11.36 -26.53 -1.34
C GLY A 46 -10.16 -25.76 -1.92
N ILE A 47 -8.97 -26.37 -1.93
CA ILE A 47 -7.73 -25.80 -2.47
C ILE A 47 -7.89 -25.34 -3.93
N GLY A 48 -8.65 -26.05 -4.74
CA GLY A 48 -8.94 -25.66 -6.12
C GLY A 48 -9.62 -24.31 -6.25
N ARG A 49 -10.39 -23.86 -5.22
CA ARG A 49 -10.99 -22.51 -5.19
C ARG A 49 -9.97 -21.42 -4.91
N VAL A 50 -8.92 -21.72 -4.16
CA VAL A 50 -7.81 -20.77 -3.96
C VAL A 50 -7.12 -20.54 -5.30
N TYR A 51 -6.70 -21.60 -6.00
CA TYR A 51 -6.03 -21.48 -7.30
C TYR A 51 -6.93 -20.94 -8.43
N GLN A 52 -8.24 -21.16 -8.36
CA GLN A 52 -9.18 -20.57 -9.31
C GLN A 52 -9.21 -19.05 -9.26
N ASN A 53 -8.99 -18.44 -8.08
CA ASN A 53 -8.98 -17.00 -7.89
C ASN A 53 -7.56 -16.41 -7.87
N PHE A 54 -6.57 -17.20 -7.49
CA PHE A 54 -5.17 -16.82 -7.32
C PHE A 54 -4.26 -17.91 -7.92
N PRO A 55 -4.07 -17.93 -9.26
CA PRO A 55 -3.34 -18.99 -9.95
C PRO A 55 -1.90 -19.19 -9.47
N ARG A 56 -1.18 -18.13 -9.12
CA ARG A 56 0.18 -18.17 -8.56
C ARG A 56 0.18 -18.33 -7.03
N GLY A 57 -0.98 -18.63 -6.42
CA GLY A 57 -1.12 -18.83 -4.99
C GLY A 57 -0.85 -17.57 -4.16
N LYS A 58 0.03 -17.69 -3.14
CA LYS A 58 0.31 -16.59 -2.22
C LYS A 58 0.92 -15.36 -2.89
N VAL A 59 1.56 -15.50 -4.05
CA VAL A 59 2.13 -14.39 -4.82
C VAL A 59 1.03 -13.47 -5.35
N ASP A 60 -0.09 -14.02 -5.83
CA ASP A 60 -1.24 -13.23 -6.29
C ASP A 60 -2.05 -12.63 -5.12
N ILE A 61 -2.02 -13.25 -3.96
CA ILE A 61 -2.79 -12.82 -2.79
C ILE A 61 -2.17 -11.57 -2.15
N MET A 62 -0.83 -11.46 -2.12
CA MET A 62 -0.14 -10.33 -1.50
C MET A 62 -0.48 -8.97 -2.13
N PRO A 63 -0.43 -8.81 -3.47
CA PRO A 63 -0.88 -7.58 -4.12
C PRO A 63 -2.32 -7.20 -3.77
N GLU A 64 -3.22 -8.17 -3.67
CA GLU A 64 -4.62 -7.90 -3.30
C GLU A 64 -4.76 -7.38 -1.88
N ILE A 65 -3.94 -7.85 -0.92
CA ILE A 65 -3.88 -7.28 0.43
C ILE A 65 -3.46 -5.81 0.39
N VAL A 66 -2.46 -5.47 -0.42
CA VAL A 66 -1.99 -4.08 -0.60
C VAL A 66 -3.08 -3.22 -1.22
N ILE A 67 -3.73 -3.70 -2.30
CA ILE A 67 -4.82 -2.98 -2.97
C ILE A 67 -5.93 -2.61 -1.99
N ARG A 68 -6.30 -3.49 -1.09
CA ARG A 68 -7.33 -3.22 -0.07
C ARG A 68 -6.94 -2.17 0.94
N ASN A 69 -5.66 -2.07 1.24
CA ASN A 69 -5.13 -1.11 2.21
C ASN A 69 -4.63 0.18 1.57
N ARG A 70 -4.64 0.30 0.24
CA ARG A 70 -4.07 1.45 -0.50
C ARG A 70 -4.57 2.82 -0.04
N SER A 71 -5.85 2.93 0.33
CA SER A 71 -6.43 4.18 0.82
C SER A 71 -5.91 4.59 2.20
N LYS A 72 -5.35 3.64 2.96
CA LYS A 72 -4.67 3.90 4.23
C LYS A 72 -3.23 4.38 4.00
N ILE A 73 -2.63 3.96 2.88
CA ILE A 73 -1.29 4.36 2.47
C ILE A 73 -1.33 5.77 1.89
N ILE A 74 -2.08 5.97 0.80
CA ILE A 74 -2.32 7.29 0.21
C ILE A 74 -3.82 7.48 0.04
N ASN A 75 -4.40 8.33 0.88
CA ASN A 75 -5.81 8.69 0.75
C ASN A 75 -5.95 9.82 -0.29
N LEU A 76 -6.32 9.43 -1.51
CA LEU A 76 -6.49 10.38 -2.62
C LEU A 76 -7.59 11.41 -2.38
N ASP A 77 -8.51 11.18 -1.43
CA ASP A 77 -9.57 12.16 -1.11
C ASP A 77 -9.02 13.40 -0.42
N LEU A 78 -7.87 13.30 0.24
CA LEU A 78 -7.14 14.44 0.82
C LEU A 78 -6.65 15.44 -0.24
N PHE A 79 -6.66 15.05 -1.51
CA PHE A 79 -6.21 15.86 -2.64
C PHE A 79 -7.37 16.27 -3.56
N ASN A 80 -8.63 16.14 -3.11
CA ASN A 80 -9.80 16.61 -3.85
C ASN A 80 -9.93 18.13 -3.72
N GLY A 81 -9.94 18.85 -4.87
CA GLY A 81 -10.19 20.28 -4.91
C GLY A 81 -9.18 21.16 -4.18
N ILE A 82 -7.99 20.61 -3.85
CA ILE A 82 -6.92 21.38 -3.19
C ILE A 82 -6.29 22.37 -4.17
N ASN A 83 -5.80 23.47 -3.63
CA ASN A 83 -4.88 24.38 -4.31
C ASN A 83 -3.46 24.25 -3.75
N GLN A 84 -2.51 25.02 -4.28
CA GLN A 84 -1.11 24.97 -3.86
C GLN A 84 -0.93 25.30 -2.36
N SER A 85 -1.77 26.17 -1.79
CA SER A 85 -1.68 26.55 -0.36
C SER A 85 -2.21 25.47 0.58
N ASP A 86 -3.08 24.57 0.12
CA ASP A 86 -3.63 23.47 0.91
C ASP A 86 -2.72 22.24 0.93
N LEU A 87 -1.78 22.18 -0.02
CA LEU A 87 -0.90 21.04 -0.21
C LEU A 87 -0.13 20.61 1.06
N PRO A 88 0.48 21.52 1.85
CA PRO A 88 1.17 21.15 3.08
C PRO A 88 0.28 20.43 4.09
N LYS A 89 -0.97 20.85 4.22
CA LYS A 89 -1.95 20.20 5.12
C LYS A 89 -2.29 18.79 4.65
N SER A 90 -2.51 18.60 3.35
CA SER A 90 -2.80 17.28 2.77
C SER A 90 -1.61 16.33 2.87
N ILE A 91 -0.38 16.85 2.68
CA ILE A 91 0.86 16.10 2.89
C ILE A 91 0.99 15.68 4.36
N ASN A 92 0.81 16.61 5.30
CA ASN A 92 0.88 16.31 6.73
C ASN A 92 -0.07 15.17 7.11
N GLN A 93 -1.34 15.29 6.74
CA GLN A 93 -2.32 14.24 7.04
C GLN A 93 -1.95 12.90 6.38
N THR A 94 -1.41 12.93 5.17
CA THR A 94 -0.93 11.72 4.48
C THR A 94 0.22 11.07 5.26
N MET A 95 1.21 11.83 5.72
CA MET A 95 2.34 11.31 6.49
C MET A 95 1.90 10.71 7.83
N LEU A 96 1.03 11.40 8.57
CA LEU A 96 0.50 10.89 9.83
C LEU A 96 -0.31 9.60 9.64
N ASN A 97 -1.14 9.53 8.60
CA ASN A 97 -1.89 8.31 8.27
C ASN A 97 -0.93 7.17 7.90
N PHE A 98 0.15 7.47 7.19
CA PHE A 98 1.12 6.48 6.74
C PHE A 98 1.93 5.91 7.92
N ILE A 99 2.41 6.76 8.83
CA ILE A 99 3.08 6.33 10.08
C ILE A 99 2.12 5.45 10.90
N LYS A 100 0.89 5.92 11.13
CA LYS A 100 -0.14 5.18 11.88
C LYS A 100 -0.41 3.81 11.26
N PHE A 101 -0.59 3.75 9.93
CA PHE A 101 -0.84 2.50 9.23
C PHE A 101 0.29 1.47 9.45
N HIS A 102 1.55 1.91 9.39
CA HIS A 102 2.70 1.04 9.61
C HIS A 102 2.79 0.55 11.07
N ARG A 103 2.52 1.43 12.05
CA ARG A 103 2.50 1.03 13.47
C ARG A 103 1.41 0.02 13.79
N GLU A 104 0.21 0.23 13.26
CA GLU A 104 -0.93 -0.66 13.50
C GLU A 104 -0.79 -2.03 12.81
N ASN A 105 0.09 -2.14 11.80
CA ASN A 105 0.27 -3.34 10.98
C ASN A 105 1.72 -3.84 10.94
N ILE A 106 2.46 -3.64 12.03
CA ILE A 106 3.91 -3.91 12.09
C ILE A 106 4.29 -5.35 11.69
N GLN A 107 3.52 -6.37 12.13
CA GLN A 107 3.77 -7.77 11.79
C GLN A 107 3.58 -8.02 10.29
N PHE A 108 2.56 -7.39 9.70
CA PHE A 108 2.32 -7.47 8.27
C PHE A 108 3.47 -6.85 7.48
N HIS A 109 3.91 -5.64 7.85
CA HIS A 109 5.02 -4.97 7.15
C HIS A 109 6.32 -5.75 7.27
N SER A 110 6.64 -6.29 8.44
CA SER A 110 7.82 -7.16 8.61
C SER A 110 7.77 -8.39 7.70
N ALA A 111 6.63 -9.07 7.63
CA ALA A 111 6.45 -10.24 6.77
C ALA A 111 6.47 -9.88 5.28
N PHE A 112 5.97 -8.70 4.94
CA PHE A 112 5.92 -8.17 3.58
C PHE A 112 7.33 -7.86 3.05
N GLU A 113 8.17 -7.20 3.86
CA GLU A 113 9.57 -6.94 3.54
C GLU A 113 10.36 -8.24 3.29
N GLN A 114 10.18 -9.24 4.15
CA GLN A 114 10.78 -10.55 3.94
C GLN A 114 10.35 -11.19 2.62
N ALA A 115 9.06 -11.05 2.27
CA ALA A 115 8.52 -11.57 1.03
C ALA A 115 9.15 -10.90 -0.21
N PHE A 116 9.39 -9.59 -0.16
CA PHE A 116 10.04 -8.84 -1.24
C PHE A 116 11.48 -9.27 -1.48
N VAL A 117 12.25 -9.42 -0.43
CA VAL A 117 13.65 -9.85 -0.53
C VAL A 117 13.76 -11.25 -1.14
N SER A 118 12.79 -12.12 -0.83
CA SER A 118 12.80 -13.52 -1.27
C SER A 118 12.09 -13.78 -2.60
N ASN A 119 11.28 -12.84 -3.13
CA ASN A 119 10.45 -13.06 -4.31
C ASN A 119 10.45 -11.86 -5.26
N LYS A 120 11.27 -11.97 -6.33
CA LYS A 120 11.43 -10.91 -7.35
C LYS A 120 10.12 -10.60 -8.10
N GLU A 121 9.28 -11.60 -8.35
CA GLU A 121 8.00 -11.42 -9.04
C GLU A 121 7.04 -10.57 -8.21
N LEU A 122 6.96 -10.84 -6.91
CA LEU A 122 6.19 -10.04 -5.97
C LEU A 122 6.66 -8.58 -5.92
N SER A 123 7.98 -8.36 -5.95
CA SER A 123 8.56 -7.01 -5.98
C SER A 123 8.16 -6.23 -7.24
N GLN A 124 8.11 -6.91 -8.40
CA GLN A 124 7.67 -6.30 -9.66
C GLN A 124 6.17 -5.96 -9.63
N ASP A 125 5.34 -6.88 -9.14
CA ASP A 125 3.89 -6.64 -9.00
C ASP A 125 3.62 -5.44 -8.08
N PHE A 126 4.32 -5.36 -6.94
CA PHE A 126 4.18 -4.21 -6.02
C PHE A 126 4.63 -2.90 -6.65
N LYS A 127 5.77 -2.88 -7.34
CA LYS A 127 6.23 -1.69 -8.06
C LYS A 127 5.13 -1.18 -9.01
N SER A 128 4.52 -2.06 -9.78
CA SER A 128 3.45 -1.72 -10.71
C SER A 128 2.23 -1.12 -9.98
N LEU A 129 1.85 -1.67 -8.82
CA LEU A 129 0.77 -1.14 -7.99
C LEU A 129 1.07 0.26 -7.45
N VAL A 130 2.30 0.48 -6.96
CA VAL A 130 2.73 1.81 -6.48
C VAL A 130 2.72 2.81 -7.63
N GLU A 131 3.23 2.45 -8.81
CA GLU A 131 3.22 3.32 -9.98
C GLU A 131 1.80 3.70 -10.42
N GLU A 132 0.85 2.76 -10.41
CA GLU A 132 -0.56 3.04 -10.71
C GLU A 132 -1.19 3.99 -9.68
N MET A 133 -0.91 3.79 -8.39
CA MET A 133 -1.40 4.64 -7.31
C MET A 133 -0.85 6.06 -7.44
N LEU A 134 0.45 6.20 -7.69
CA LEU A 134 1.10 7.51 -7.88
C LEU A 134 0.62 8.21 -9.15
N LEU A 135 0.34 7.49 -10.23
CA LEU A 135 -0.25 8.09 -11.44
C LEU A 135 -1.63 8.70 -11.14
N LYS A 136 -2.46 8.04 -10.33
CA LYS A 136 -3.74 8.62 -9.89
C LYS A 136 -3.54 9.88 -9.06
N LEU A 137 -2.52 9.92 -8.21
CA LEU A 137 -2.16 11.13 -7.45
C LEU A 137 -1.69 12.25 -8.38
N VAL A 138 -0.80 11.96 -9.34
CA VAL A 138 -0.34 12.92 -10.36
C VAL A 138 -1.52 13.54 -11.10
N ASN A 139 -2.43 12.70 -11.63
CA ASN A 139 -3.60 13.17 -12.36
C ASN A 139 -4.45 14.12 -11.49
N LYS A 140 -4.64 13.77 -10.22
CA LYS A 140 -5.42 14.59 -9.29
C LYS A 140 -4.75 15.94 -8.98
N LEU A 141 -3.44 15.95 -8.75
CA LEU A 141 -2.66 17.17 -8.53
C LEU A 141 -2.71 18.09 -9.77
N LYS A 142 -2.57 17.52 -10.97
CA LYS A 142 -2.66 18.26 -12.24
C LYS A 142 -4.06 18.84 -12.48
N GLN A 143 -5.12 18.07 -12.24
CA GLN A 143 -6.51 18.55 -12.33
C GLN A 143 -6.79 19.73 -11.39
N ASN A 144 -6.11 19.81 -10.27
CA ASN A 144 -6.22 20.89 -9.29
C ASN A 144 -5.20 22.03 -9.50
N ASN A 145 -4.53 22.06 -10.65
CA ASN A 145 -3.50 23.07 -10.98
C ASN A 145 -2.29 23.10 -10.02
N VAL A 146 -2.00 21.97 -9.35
CA VAL A 146 -0.83 21.81 -8.48
C VAL A 146 0.34 21.29 -9.30
N PHE A 147 1.54 21.84 -9.12
CA PHE A 147 2.77 21.48 -9.84
C PHE A 147 2.68 21.62 -11.37
N GLN A 148 2.02 22.67 -11.88
CA GLN A 148 1.83 22.87 -13.32
C GLN A 148 3.14 23.04 -14.12
N ASN A 149 4.19 23.56 -13.46
CA ASN A 149 5.52 23.74 -14.02
C ASN A 149 6.34 22.45 -14.16
N ILE A 150 5.88 21.32 -13.61
CA ILE A 150 6.55 20.01 -13.69
C ILE A 150 5.77 19.14 -14.67
N SER A 151 6.42 18.45 -15.63
CA SER A 151 5.73 17.49 -16.49
C SER A 151 5.14 16.31 -15.69
N GLU A 152 4.10 15.67 -16.20
CA GLU A 152 3.49 14.52 -15.53
C GLU A 152 4.49 13.36 -15.31
N SER A 153 5.35 13.10 -16.30
CA SER A 153 6.39 12.08 -16.20
C SER A 153 7.38 12.40 -15.08
N ASN A 154 7.91 13.63 -15.04
CA ASN A 154 8.86 14.05 -14.02
C ASN A 154 8.20 14.08 -12.63
N LEU A 155 6.94 14.50 -12.54
CA LEU A 155 6.21 14.49 -11.28
C LEU A 155 6.01 13.06 -10.76
N LYS A 156 5.66 12.11 -11.65
CA LYS A 156 5.55 10.68 -11.31
C LYS A 156 6.88 10.12 -10.81
N GLU A 157 8.00 10.41 -11.51
CA GLU A 157 9.33 9.94 -11.12
C GLU A 157 9.77 10.51 -9.76
N LYS A 158 9.57 11.80 -9.54
CA LYS A 158 9.84 12.45 -8.26
C LYS A 158 9.01 11.82 -7.13
N LEU A 159 7.72 11.60 -7.34
CA LEU A 159 6.85 10.97 -6.36
C LEU A 159 7.22 9.50 -6.10
N LEU A 160 7.65 8.75 -7.12
CA LEU A 160 8.09 7.37 -6.96
C LEU A 160 9.36 7.28 -6.11
N LEU A 161 10.34 8.14 -6.38
CA LEU A 161 11.55 8.21 -5.56
C LEU A 161 11.22 8.59 -4.12
N LEU A 162 10.42 9.64 -3.93
CA LEU A 162 10.00 10.12 -2.62
C LEU A 162 9.23 9.05 -1.83
N PHE A 163 8.31 8.34 -2.47
CA PHE A 163 7.58 7.23 -1.85
C PHE A 163 8.53 6.17 -1.31
N ASN A 164 9.51 5.72 -2.11
CA ASN A 164 10.48 4.72 -1.66
C ASN A 164 11.37 5.20 -0.52
N VAL A 165 11.79 6.47 -0.55
CA VAL A 165 12.60 7.06 0.54
C VAL A 165 11.80 7.13 1.84
N ILE A 166 10.55 7.62 1.78
CA ILE A 166 9.66 7.72 2.94
C ILE A 166 9.35 6.33 3.51
N GLU A 167 9.01 5.37 2.65
CA GLU A 167 8.75 3.98 3.05
C GLU A 167 9.95 3.40 3.79
N ALA A 168 11.15 3.54 3.24
CA ALA A 168 12.37 3.03 3.85
C ALA A 168 12.65 3.67 5.24
N ILE A 169 12.44 4.98 5.38
CA ILE A 169 12.65 5.68 6.65
C ILE A 169 11.61 5.24 7.69
N ILE A 170 10.34 5.13 7.29
CA ILE A 170 9.25 4.68 8.18
C ILE A 170 9.50 3.26 8.67
N LEU A 171 9.81 2.34 7.76
CA LEU A 171 10.13 0.96 8.12
C LEU A 171 11.35 0.89 9.04
N ARG A 172 12.40 1.65 8.73
CA ARG A 172 13.59 1.73 9.59
C ARG A 172 13.26 2.23 11.00
N HIS A 173 12.46 3.30 11.09
CA HIS A 173 12.04 3.89 12.36
C HIS A 173 11.16 2.94 13.18
N ILE A 174 10.23 2.24 12.55
CA ILE A 174 9.24 1.41 13.25
C ILE A 174 9.77 0.01 13.55
N LEU A 175 10.51 -0.62 12.60
CA LEU A 175 10.89 -2.02 12.72
C LEU A 175 12.28 -2.24 13.32
N ILE A 176 13.21 -1.29 13.18
CA ILE A 176 14.61 -1.55 13.45
C ILE A 176 15.15 -0.67 14.59
N MET A 177 14.99 0.64 14.48
CA MET A 177 15.53 1.58 15.45
C MET A 177 14.71 2.86 15.52
N LEU A 178 14.41 3.31 16.72
CA LEU A 178 13.69 4.56 16.93
C LEU A 178 14.59 5.74 16.53
N LEU A 179 14.26 6.42 15.43
CA LEU A 179 14.99 7.59 14.91
C LEU A 179 14.50 8.90 15.54
N PHE A 180 13.24 8.96 15.93
CA PHE A 180 12.57 10.14 16.52
C PHE A 180 11.87 9.73 17.81
N LYS A 181 11.71 10.67 18.74
CA LYS A 181 11.09 10.40 20.04
C LYS A 181 9.57 10.28 19.95
N THR A 182 8.94 11.04 19.07
CA THR A 182 7.48 11.04 18.88
C THR A 182 7.13 10.94 17.40
N ASP A 183 5.88 10.53 17.11
CA ASP A 183 5.36 10.49 15.74
C ASP A 183 5.17 11.90 15.16
N GLU A 184 4.95 12.91 16.02
CA GLU A 184 4.87 14.30 15.61
C GLU A 184 6.22 14.81 15.09
N GLU A 185 7.32 14.59 15.83
CA GLU A 185 8.66 14.94 15.36
C GLU A 185 8.99 14.23 14.05
N PHE A 186 8.65 12.95 13.96
CA PHE A 186 8.86 12.17 12.75
C PHE A 186 8.01 12.68 11.57
N GLY A 187 6.74 13.01 11.82
CA GLY A 187 5.85 13.59 10.82
C GLY A 187 6.39 14.90 10.26
N ILE A 188 6.86 15.80 11.14
CA ILE A 188 7.48 17.08 10.72
C ILE A 188 8.68 16.84 9.81
N TYR A 189 9.58 15.93 10.19
CA TYR A 189 10.73 15.57 9.37
C TYR A 189 10.33 15.06 7.98
N LEU A 190 9.31 14.19 7.89
CA LEU A 190 8.83 13.67 6.61
C LEU A 190 8.21 14.77 5.74
N ILE A 191 7.50 15.74 6.34
CA ILE A 191 6.96 16.88 5.61
C ILE A 191 8.09 17.76 5.05
N ASP A 192 9.08 18.07 5.85
CA ASP A 192 10.24 18.84 5.43
C ASP A 192 10.98 18.16 4.28
N LEU A 193 11.12 16.82 4.34
CA LEU A 193 11.69 16.02 3.26
C LEU A 193 10.87 16.16 1.96
N VAL A 194 9.55 16.09 2.05
CA VAL A 194 8.66 16.28 0.88
C VAL A 194 8.83 17.69 0.30
N ILE A 195 8.77 18.71 1.15
CA ILE A 195 8.90 20.11 0.73
C ILE A 195 10.25 20.34 0.05
N PHE A 196 11.34 19.89 0.67
CA PHE A 196 12.70 19.99 0.11
C PHE A 196 12.80 19.32 -1.26
N HIS A 197 12.25 18.13 -1.41
CA HIS A 197 12.31 17.37 -2.67
C HIS A 197 11.62 18.07 -3.86
N PHE A 198 10.61 18.91 -3.59
CA PHE A 198 9.92 19.67 -4.63
C PHE A 198 10.42 21.10 -4.78
N SER A 199 11.28 21.59 -3.89
CA SER A 199 11.90 22.91 -3.96
C SER A 199 13.19 22.93 -4.79
N SER A 200 13.77 21.76 -5.01
CA SER A 200 14.93 21.51 -5.88
C SER A 200 14.49 21.07 -7.27
#